data_5046f1f9f0ddd996f7ec5aecc54757c5
#
_entry.id   5046f1f9f0ddd996f7ec5aecc54757c5
#
_cell.length_a   1.000
_cell.length_b   1.000
_cell.length_c   1.000
_cell.angle_alpha   90.00
_cell.angle_beta   90.00
_cell.angle_gamma   90.00
#
_symmetry.space_group_name_H-M   'P 1'
#
loop_
_entity.id
_entity.type
_entity.pdbx_description
1 polymer ?
#
loop_
_entity_poly.entity_id
_entity_poly.type
_entity_poly.pdbx_seq_one_letter_code
_entity_poly.pdbx_strand_id
1 'polypeptide(L)'
;MALNALNAISPIDGRYRNKTESLAPYFSEEALIKYRVRVEIEYFIALCEIPLPQLADFDKSKFDALRDIYLNFDAKDALDIKEIEKTTNHDVKAVEYFIKKAFDNLGLSSFKEFIHFGLTSQDINNTAIPLSIKEALNNVYVPEYLNVVNKLEELSKEWAEIPMLARTHGQPASPTRLGKEIEVFVVRLKEQFNLLNDVPSAAKFGGATGNYNAHKVAYPDIDWKKFGNEFVQEKLGLHHSFPTTQIEHYDHMAALFDTMKRINTIILDLDRDFWTYVSMDYFKQKIKAGEVGSSAMPHKVNPIDFENSEGNLGIANALFEHLSAKLPVSRLQRDLTDSTVLRNVGVPFAHTIIAFLSTIKGLNKLLLNKEKFEQDLENNWPVVAEAIQTILRREGYPNPYEALKGLTRTNEKINQQSIASFIETLDVSDEIKTELKQITPSNYTGI
;
A
#
# COMPACT_ATOMS: atom_id res chain seq x y z
N MET A 1 26.43 12.99 19.41
CA MET A 1 25.67 11.89 20.03
C MET A 1 25.27 10.96 18.89
N ALA A 2 25.59 9.67 18.95
CA ALA A 2 25.20 8.73 17.91
C ALA A 2 23.67 8.59 17.85
N LEU A 3 23.11 8.49 16.62
CA LEU A 3 21.69 8.30 16.42
C LEU A 3 21.26 6.93 16.97
N ASN A 4 20.19 6.91 17.73
CA ASN A 4 19.53 5.69 18.22
C ASN A 4 18.01 5.90 18.33
N ALA A 5 17.26 4.85 18.63
CA ALA A 5 15.80 4.89 18.67
C ALA A 5 15.21 5.93 19.65
N LEU A 6 15.94 6.31 20.71
CA LEU A 6 15.45 7.27 21.71
C LEU A 6 15.70 8.73 21.32
N ASN A 7 16.72 9.02 20.49
CA ASN A 7 17.07 10.36 20.08
C ASN A 7 16.73 10.67 18.61
N ALA A 8 16.11 9.72 17.89
CA ALA A 8 15.61 9.92 16.56
C ALA A 8 14.41 10.87 16.55
N ILE A 9 14.42 11.86 15.63
CA ILE A 9 13.32 12.82 15.49
C ILE A 9 12.12 12.16 14.81
N SER A 10 12.36 11.34 13.80
CA SER A 10 11.31 10.58 13.14
C SER A 10 10.90 9.36 13.98
N PRO A 11 9.59 9.16 14.27
CA PRO A 11 9.13 7.97 14.98
C PRO A 11 9.36 6.68 14.18
N ILE A 12 9.52 6.75 12.86
CA ILE A 12 9.84 5.61 12.00
C ILE A 12 11.18 5.00 12.41
N ASP A 13 12.22 5.84 12.58
CA ASP A 13 13.56 5.42 12.96
C ASP A 13 13.76 5.30 14.48
N GLY A 14 12.81 5.85 15.26
CA GLY A 14 12.77 5.77 16.72
C GLY A 14 11.80 4.70 17.21
N ARG A 15 10.64 5.15 17.70
CA ARG A 15 9.60 4.32 18.35
C ARG A 15 9.19 3.08 17.55
N TYR A 16 9.14 3.17 16.23
CA TYR A 16 8.65 2.12 15.34
C TYR A 16 9.76 1.40 14.56
N ARG A 17 11.03 1.61 14.89
CA ARG A 17 12.16 1.02 14.18
C ARG A 17 12.03 -0.49 13.96
N ASN A 18 11.58 -1.21 15.00
CA ASN A 18 11.38 -2.66 14.95
C ASN A 18 10.26 -3.11 14.00
N LYS A 19 9.40 -2.20 13.54
CA LYS A 19 8.33 -2.49 12.56
C LYS A 19 8.71 -2.08 11.13
N THR A 20 9.71 -1.23 10.98
CA THR A 20 10.07 -0.59 9.70
C THR A 20 11.45 -1.02 9.20
N GLU A 21 12.19 -1.80 9.99
CA GLU A 21 13.56 -2.22 9.68
C GLU A 21 13.69 -2.96 8.36
N SER A 22 12.66 -3.73 7.96
CA SER A 22 12.59 -4.43 6.67
C SER A 22 12.63 -3.50 5.46
N LEU A 23 12.34 -2.19 5.63
CA LEU A 23 12.41 -1.19 4.58
C LEU A 23 13.79 -0.54 4.44
N ALA A 24 14.67 -0.68 5.43
CA ALA A 24 16.00 -0.08 5.42
C ALA A 24 16.87 -0.50 4.22
N PRO A 25 16.86 -1.78 3.76
CA PRO A 25 17.61 -2.22 2.59
C PRO A 25 17.18 -1.55 1.27
N TYR A 26 16.08 -0.81 1.25
CA TYR A 26 15.51 -0.16 0.06
C TYR A 26 15.55 1.36 0.13
N PHE A 27 15.32 1.95 1.32
CA PHE A 27 15.05 3.38 1.46
C PHE A 27 16.02 4.14 2.38
N SER A 28 17.01 3.47 2.96
CA SER A 28 18.09 4.17 3.67
C SER A 28 19.05 4.84 2.69
N GLU A 29 19.86 5.79 3.18
CA GLU A 29 20.93 6.40 2.37
C GLU A 29 21.95 5.35 1.92
N GLU A 30 22.30 4.39 2.77
CA GLU A 30 23.13 3.23 2.42
C GLU A 30 22.53 2.43 1.26
N ALA A 31 21.22 2.16 1.32
CA ALA A 31 20.52 1.43 0.25
C ALA A 31 20.54 2.21 -1.06
N LEU A 32 20.25 3.52 -1.05
CA LEU A 32 20.30 4.36 -2.24
C LEU A 32 21.69 4.32 -2.88
N ILE A 33 22.75 4.40 -2.09
CA ILE A 33 24.13 4.31 -2.58
C ILE A 33 24.38 2.93 -3.19
N LYS A 34 23.99 1.85 -2.53
CA LYS A 34 24.11 0.47 -3.04
C LYS A 34 23.41 0.29 -4.37
N TYR A 35 22.18 0.78 -4.53
CA TYR A 35 21.44 0.70 -5.80
C TYR A 35 22.12 1.49 -6.92
N ARG A 36 22.72 2.63 -6.62
CA ARG A 36 23.53 3.40 -7.59
C ARG A 36 24.75 2.61 -8.04
N VAL A 37 25.49 2.00 -7.10
CA VAL A 37 26.63 1.12 -7.42
C VAL A 37 26.17 -0.03 -8.31
N ARG A 38 25.06 -0.68 -7.98
CA ARG A 38 24.50 -1.77 -8.79
C ARG A 38 24.22 -1.33 -10.23
N VAL A 39 23.56 -0.21 -10.42
CA VAL A 39 23.22 0.30 -11.76
C VAL A 39 24.49 0.63 -12.56
N GLU A 40 25.48 1.29 -11.96
CA GLU A 40 26.76 1.58 -12.62
C GLU A 40 27.51 0.33 -13.05
N ILE A 41 27.56 -0.68 -12.20
CA ILE A 41 28.23 -1.98 -12.50
C ILE A 41 27.49 -2.71 -13.63
N GLU A 42 26.17 -2.86 -13.54
CA GLU A 42 25.40 -3.54 -14.59
C GLU A 42 25.44 -2.76 -15.92
N TYR A 43 25.51 -1.42 -15.88
CA TYR A 43 25.73 -0.62 -17.07
C TYR A 43 27.11 -0.88 -17.70
N PHE A 44 28.18 -0.91 -16.91
CA PHE A 44 29.53 -1.23 -17.42
C PHE A 44 29.55 -2.64 -18.04
N ILE A 45 28.95 -3.62 -17.40
CA ILE A 45 28.81 -4.99 -17.93
C ILE A 45 28.07 -4.99 -19.27
N ALA A 46 26.96 -4.24 -19.36
CA ALA A 46 26.19 -4.11 -20.60
C ALA A 46 27.02 -3.47 -21.74
N LEU A 47 27.85 -2.48 -21.43
CA LEU A 47 28.77 -1.92 -22.41
C LEU A 47 29.81 -2.94 -22.92
N CYS A 48 30.29 -3.86 -22.07
CA CYS A 48 31.18 -4.93 -22.47
C CYS A 48 30.49 -6.02 -23.34
N GLU A 49 29.18 -6.02 -23.41
CA GLU A 49 28.41 -6.99 -24.22
C GLU A 49 28.12 -6.47 -25.64
N ILE A 50 28.33 -5.19 -25.92
CA ILE A 50 28.20 -4.61 -27.25
C ILE A 50 29.56 -4.36 -27.91
N PRO A 51 29.63 -4.19 -29.25
CA PRO A 51 30.90 -4.16 -29.99
C PRO A 51 31.65 -2.83 -29.84
N LEU A 52 32.04 -2.46 -28.62
CA LEU A 52 32.88 -1.30 -28.35
C LEU A 52 34.34 -1.74 -28.46
N PRO A 53 35.17 -1.19 -29.41
CA PRO A 53 36.53 -1.64 -29.62
C PRO A 53 37.42 -1.59 -28.37
N GLN A 54 37.20 -0.57 -27.51
CA GLN A 54 37.97 -0.36 -26.28
C GLN A 54 37.64 -1.36 -25.16
N LEU A 55 36.52 -2.05 -25.26
CA LEU A 55 36.09 -3.08 -24.32
C LEU A 55 36.14 -4.49 -24.90
N ALA A 56 36.65 -4.64 -26.15
CA ALA A 56 36.68 -5.92 -26.84
C ALA A 56 37.55 -6.97 -26.11
N ASP A 57 38.63 -6.53 -25.49
CA ASP A 57 39.58 -7.40 -24.76
C ASP A 57 39.21 -7.54 -23.26
N PHE A 58 38.04 -7.06 -22.84
CA PHE A 58 37.60 -7.20 -21.44
C PHE A 58 37.33 -8.68 -21.10
N ASP A 59 37.98 -9.15 -20.05
CA ASP A 59 37.77 -10.52 -19.56
C ASP A 59 36.42 -10.69 -18.88
N LYS A 60 35.43 -11.24 -19.59
CA LYS A 60 34.07 -11.47 -19.10
C LYS A 60 33.96 -12.36 -17.87
N SER A 61 35.01 -13.16 -17.57
CA SER A 61 35.05 -13.94 -16.32
C SER A 61 35.12 -13.05 -15.07
N LYS A 62 35.41 -11.78 -15.21
CA LYS A 62 35.42 -10.78 -14.13
C LYS A 62 34.03 -10.21 -13.80
N PHE A 63 32.97 -10.52 -14.57
CA PHE A 63 31.64 -9.99 -14.31
C PHE A 63 31.11 -10.30 -12.91
N ASP A 64 31.34 -11.52 -12.41
CA ASP A 64 30.94 -11.90 -11.06
C ASP A 64 31.68 -11.08 -10.00
N ALA A 65 33.01 -10.89 -10.17
CA ALA A 65 33.77 -10.03 -9.26
C ALA A 65 33.33 -8.55 -9.29
N LEU A 66 32.85 -8.07 -10.43
CA LEU A 66 32.24 -6.73 -10.51
C LEU A 66 30.88 -6.68 -9.76
N ARG A 67 30.05 -7.71 -9.91
CA ARG A 67 28.79 -7.82 -9.18
C ARG A 67 29.00 -7.93 -7.68
N ASP A 68 30.04 -8.60 -7.24
CA ASP A 68 30.39 -8.69 -5.82
C ASP A 68 30.57 -7.33 -5.16
N ILE A 69 30.95 -6.27 -5.90
CA ILE A 69 31.07 -4.91 -5.38
C ILE A 69 29.74 -4.42 -4.79
N TYR A 70 28.61 -4.71 -5.44
CA TYR A 70 27.30 -4.31 -4.90
C TYR A 70 26.59 -5.42 -4.13
N LEU A 71 26.84 -6.71 -4.41
CA LEU A 71 26.24 -7.82 -3.66
C LEU A 71 26.73 -7.84 -2.22
N ASN A 72 28.02 -7.62 -2.01
CA ASN A 72 28.67 -7.59 -0.70
C ASN A 72 28.79 -6.18 -0.11
N PHE A 73 28.10 -5.18 -0.69
CA PHE A 73 28.12 -3.78 -0.25
C PHE A 73 27.58 -3.64 1.17
N ASP A 74 28.33 -2.96 2.02
CA ASP A 74 28.02 -2.76 3.44
C ASP A 74 28.14 -1.28 3.88
N ALA A 75 27.87 -1.03 5.16
CA ALA A 75 27.92 0.32 5.76
C ALA A 75 29.34 0.96 5.64
N LYS A 76 30.40 0.17 5.59
CA LYS A 76 31.76 0.70 5.42
C LYS A 76 31.95 1.28 4.02
N ASP A 77 31.50 0.55 3.00
CA ASP A 77 31.55 1.05 1.61
C ASP A 77 30.74 2.33 1.45
N ALA A 78 29.57 2.39 2.08
CA ALA A 78 28.75 3.61 2.10
C ALA A 78 29.49 4.78 2.78
N LEU A 79 30.17 4.53 3.90
CA LEU A 79 30.98 5.56 4.57
C LEU A 79 32.17 6.00 3.71
N ASP A 80 32.86 5.10 3.02
CA ASP A 80 33.95 5.43 2.09
C ASP A 80 33.44 6.36 0.97
N ILE A 81 32.26 6.07 0.38
CA ILE A 81 31.62 6.91 -0.62
C ILE A 81 31.25 8.29 -0.02
N LYS A 82 30.71 8.33 1.18
CA LYS A 82 30.38 9.61 1.85
C LYS A 82 31.62 10.44 2.18
N GLU A 83 32.76 9.81 2.42
CA GLU A 83 34.03 10.51 2.60
C GLU A 83 34.52 11.16 1.28
N ILE A 84 34.41 10.44 0.17
CA ILE A 84 34.69 10.99 -1.17
C ILE A 84 33.72 12.17 -1.48
N GLU A 85 32.44 12.02 -1.14
CA GLU A 85 31.41 13.05 -1.37
C GLU A 85 31.75 14.37 -0.65
N LYS A 86 32.36 14.36 0.53
CA LYS A 86 32.79 15.59 1.24
C LYS A 86 33.73 16.46 0.41
N THR A 87 34.55 15.84 -0.44
CA THR A 87 35.48 16.55 -1.30
C THR A 87 34.85 16.91 -2.63
N THR A 88 34.08 16.00 -3.25
CA THR A 88 33.46 16.19 -4.56
C THR A 88 32.21 17.06 -4.51
N ASN A 89 31.57 17.17 -3.37
CA ASN A 89 30.25 17.79 -3.18
C ASN A 89 29.21 17.30 -4.20
N HIS A 90 29.34 16.02 -4.60
CA HIS A 90 28.48 15.42 -5.62
C HIS A 90 28.35 13.89 -5.36
N ASP A 91 27.15 13.46 -5.00
CA ASP A 91 26.85 12.10 -4.54
C ASP A 91 27.10 11.01 -5.61
N VAL A 92 26.57 11.16 -6.83
CA VAL A 92 26.78 10.17 -7.90
C VAL A 92 28.23 10.14 -8.38
N LYS A 93 28.93 11.30 -8.38
CA LYS A 93 30.36 11.33 -8.71
C LYS A 93 31.22 10.62 -7.67
N ALA A 94 30.82 10.67 -6.41
CA ALA A 94 31.49 9.90 -5.35
C ALA A 94 31.34 8.38 -5.57
N VAL A 95 30.18 7.91 -6.00
CA VAL A 95 29.94 6.52 -6.40
C VAL A 95 30.87 6.12 -7.56
N GLU A 96 30.96 6.94 -8.61
CA GLU A 96 31.87 6.70 -9.74
C GLU A 96 33.33 6.52 -9.27
N TYR A 97 33.83 7.41 -8.41
CA TYR A 97 35.20 7.32 -7.90
C TYR A 97 35.43 6.08 -7.01
N PHE A 98 34.47 5.69 -6.21
CA PHE A 98 34.52 4.46 -5.44
C PHE A 98 34.66 3.22 -6.36
N ILE A 99 33.85 3.15 -7.42
CA ILE A 99 33.89 2.04 -8.38
C ILE A 99 35.22 2.07 -9.13
N LYS A 100 35.74 3.24 -9.56
CA LYS A 100 37.05 3.36 -10.20
C LYS A 100 38.18 2.81 -9.31
N LYS A 101 38.14 3.08 -8.00
CA LYS A 101 39.08 2.52 -7.03
C LYS A 101 38.94 0.99 -6.91
N ALA A 102 37.72 0.47 -6.93
CA ALA A 102 37.48 -0.99 -6.94
C ALA A 102 38.06 -1.64 -8.22
N PHE A 103 37.92 -0.98 -9.38
CA PHE A 103 38.53 -1.45 -10.64
C PHE A 103 40.07 -1.49 -10.55
N ASP A 104 40.68 -0.46 -9.95
CA ASP A 104 42.13 -0.46 -9.72
C ASP A 104 42.55 -1.67 -8.85
N ASN A 105 41.82 -1.98 -7.82
CA ASN A 105 42.08 -3.14 -6.93
C ASN A 105 41.90 -4.50 -7.64
N LEU A 106 41.01 -4.57 -8.62
CA LEU A 106 40.76 -5.79 -9.42
C LEU A 106 41.69 -5.91 -10.61
N GLY A 107 42.65 -4.96 -10.82
CA GLY A 107 43.54 -4.96 -11.97
C GLY A 107 42.87 -4.55 -13.29
N LEU A 108 41.77 -3.83 -13.21
CA LEU A 108 40.94 -3.39 -14.35
C LEU A 108 41.10 -1.89 -14.67
N SER A 109 42.20 -1.27 -14.26
CA SER A 109 42.46 0.17 -14.40
C SER A 109 42.33 0.71 -15.82
N SER A 110 42.66 -0.11 -16.84
CA SER A 110 42.56 0.27 -18.26
C SER A 110 41.12 0.48 -18.75
N PHE A 111 40.14 -0.05 -18.04
CA PHE A 111 38.71 0.03 -18.41
C PHE A 111 37.90 1.03 -17.60
N LYS A 112 38.46 1.60 -16.54
CA LYS A 112 37.71 2.41 -15.54
C LYS A 112 37.11 3.69 -16.10
N GLU A 113 37.57 4.21 -17.23
CA GLU A 113 37.00 5.41 -17.86
C GLU A 113 35.67 5.12 -18.58
N PHE A 114 35.27 3.84 -18.71
CA PHE A 114 33.95 3.45 -19.17
C PHE A 114 32.90 3.38 -18.04
N ILE A 115 33.30 3.55 -16.77
CA ILE A 115 32.36 3.76 -15.67
C ILE A 115 31.66 5.11 -15.89
N HIS A 116 30.34 5.15 -15.80
CA HIS A 116 29.51 6.35 -16.06
C HIS A 116 29.68 6.93 -17.48
N PHE A 117 30.08 6.13 -18.44
CA PHE A 117 30.35 6.59 -19.82
C PHE A 117 29.08 7.14 -20.48
N GLY A 118 29.12 8.40 -20.92
CA GLY A 118 28.01 9.06 -21.61
C GLY A 118 26.78 9.38 -20.75
N LEU A 119 26.78 9.01 -19.48
CA LEU A 119 25.65 9.17 -18.56
C LEU A 119 25.60 10.54 -17.89
N THR A 120 24.48 10.83 -17.30
CA THR A 120 24.26 11.88 -16.31
C THR A 120 23.77 11.26 -15.00
N SER A 121 23.90 11.99 -13.89
CA SER A 121 23.47 11.49 -12.57
C SER A 121 22.04 10.95 -12.54
N GLN A 122 21.17 11.48 -13.40
CA GLN A 122 19.77 11.04 -13.44
C GLN A 122 19.56 9.73 -14.22
N ASP A 123 20.49 9.32 -15.06
CA ASP A 123 20.45 7.93 -15.60
C ASP A 123 20.63 6.91 -14.49
N ILE A 124 21.41 7.26 -13.46
CA ILE A 124 21.63 6.42 -12.27
C ILE A 124 20.49 6.57 -11.27
N ASN A 125 20.07 7.77 -10.93
CA ASN A 125 19.00 7.98 -9.94
C ASN A 125 17.61 7.49 -10.45
N ASN A 126 17.28 7.79 -11.71
CA ASN A 126 16.01 7.38 -12.31
C ASN A 126 15.96 5.92 -12.79
N THR A 127 16.92 5.13 -12.42
CA THR A 127 16.95 3.66 -12.50
C THR A 127 17.08 3.06 -11.11
N ALA A 128 17.99 3.53 -10.27
CA ALA A 128 18.22 3.04 -8.91
C ALA A 128 16.98 3.20 -8.01
N ILE A 129 16.33 4.37 -8.04
CA ILE A 129 15.15 4.65 -7.19
C ILE A 129 13.95 3.78 -7.60
N PRO A 130 13.49 3.74 -8.87
CA PRO A 130 12.39 2.85 -9.22
C PRO A 130 12.71 1.37 -9.02
N LEU A 131 13.98 0.95 -9.15
CA LEU A 131 14.39 -0.42 -8.84
C LEU A 131 14.23 -0.72 -7.35
N SER A 132 14.68 0.17 -6.47
CA SER A 132 14.51 0.01 -5.02
C SER A 132 13.04 0.01 -4.59
N ILE A 133 12.20 0.88 -5.18
CA ILE A 133 10.75 0.92 -4.93
C ILE A 133 10.11 -0.40 -5.37
N LYS A 134 10.43 -0.91 -6.57
CA LYS A 134 9.92 -2.18 -7.07
C LYS A 134 10.25 -3.34 -6.14
N GLU A 135 11.50 -3.41 -5.69
CA GLU A 135 11.94 -4.48 -4.79
C GLU A 135 11.30 -4.35 -3.40
N ALA A 136 11.17 -3.13 -2.86
CA ALA A 136 10.44 -2.88 -1.60
C ALA A 136 8.96 -3.24 -1.68
N LEU A 137 8.30 -2.93 -2.82
CA LEU A 137 6.91 -3.34 -3.07
C LEU A 137 6.79 -4.87 -3.01
N ASN A 138 7.62 -5.58 -3.77
CA ASN A 138 7.51 -7.03 -3.89
C ASN A 138 7.89 -7.77 -2.61
N ASN A 139 8.92 -7.28 -1.90
CA ASN A 139 9.51 -8.02 -0.78
C ASN A 139 8.96 -7.61 0.60
N VAL A 140 8.35 -6.42 0.72
CA VAL A 140 7.84 -5.91 1.99
C VAL A 140 6.38 -5.50 1.91
N TYR A 141 6.03 -4.58 1.01
CA TYR A 141 4.67 -4.02 0.96
C TYR A 141 3.62 -5.06 0.60
N VAL A 142 3.82 -5.78 -0.51
CA VAL A 142 2.86 -6.80 -1.00
C VAL A 142 2.65 -7.93 0.01
N PRO A 143 3.69 -8.52 0.63
CA PRO A 143 3.48 -9.52 1.68
C PRO A 143 2.64 -9.00 2.85
N GLU A 144 2.91 -7.80 3.38
CA GLU A 144 2.16 -7.24 4.50
C GLU A 144 0.72 -6.85 4.09
N TYR A 145 0.53 -6.34 2.88
CA TYR A 145 -0.78 -6.11 2.30
C TYR A 145 -1.61 -7.41 2.20
N LEU A 146 -1.02 -8.48 1.68
CA LEU A 146 -1.68 -9.78 1.57
C LEU A 146 -2.01 -10.37 2.94
N ASN A 147 -1.20 -10.13 3.97
CA ASN A 147 -1.52 -10.52 5.33
C ASN A 147 -2.84 -9.87 5.82
N VAL A 148 -3.06 -8.59 5.50
CA VAL A 148 -4.33 -7.90 5.82
C VAL A 148 -5.49 -8.52 5.05
N VAL A 149 -5.36 -8.68 3.73
CA VAL A 149 -6.43 -9.24 2.89
C VAL A 149 -6.79 -10.66 3.33
N ASN A 150 -5.80 -11.53 3.52
CA ASN A 150 -6.01 -12.92 3.95
C ASN A 150 -6.71 -12.98 5.31
N LYS A 151 -6.36 -12.09 6.26
CA LYS A 151 -7.04 -12.03 7.55
C LYS A 151 -8.50 -11.60 7.42
N LEU A 152 -8.79 -10.65 6.54
CA LEU A 152 -10.17 -10.23 6.27
C LEU A 152 -10.98 -11.34 5.60
N GLU A 153 -10.39 -12.09 4.65
CA GLU A 153 -11.04 -13.26 4.05
C GLU A 153 -11.35 -14.37 5.07
N GLU A 154 -10.42 -14.61 5.99
CA GLU A 154 -10.63 -15.55 7.10
C GLU A 154 -11.86 -15.14 7.92
N LEU A 155 -11.92 -13.87 8.36
CA LEU A 155 -12.99 -13.33 9.18
C LEU A 155 -14.33 -13.25 8.42
N SER A 156 -14.31 -12.88 7.13
CA SER A 156 -15.50 -12.89 6.26
C SER A 156 -16.14 -14.28 6.21
N LYS A 157 -15.34 -15.34 6.07
CA LYS A 157 -15.81 -16.72 6.06
C LYS A 157 -16.26 -17.20 7.44
N GLU A 158 -15.49 -16.90 8.50
CA GLU A 158 -15.81 -17.27 9.88
C GLU A 158 -17.16 -16.72 10.32
N TRP A 159 -17.47 -15.48 9.90
CA TRP A 159 -18.69 -14.76 10.32
C TRP A 159 -19.74 -14.64 9.23
N ALA A 160 -19.66 -15.47 8.18
CA ALA A 160 -20.56 -15.44 7.03
C ALA A 160 -22.05 -15.55 7.41
N GLU A 161 -22.37 -16.36 8.42
CA GLU A 161 -23.75 -16.63 8.84
C GLU A 161 -24.22 -15.77 10.03
N ILE A 162 -23.47 -14.76 10.43
CA ILE A 162 -23.84 -13.88 11.55
C ILE A 162 -24.75 -12.77 11.04
N PRO A 163 -26.07 -12.79 11.36
CA PRO A 163 -26.98 -11.71 11.02
C PRO A 163 -26.59 -10.43 11.77
N MET A 164 -26.67 -9.31 11.09
CA MET A 164 -26.25 -8.00 11.61
C MET A 164 -27.29 -6.94 11.23
N LEU A 165 -27.65 -6.10 12.18
CA LEU A 165 -28.45 -4.93 11.90
C LEU A 165 -27.58 -3.91 11.14
N ALA A 166 -27.91 -3.64 9.88
CA ALA A 166 -27.23 -2.56 9.15
C ALA A 166 -27.72 -1.18 9.63
N ARG A 167 -26.88 -0.19 9.44
CA ARG A 167 -27.19 1.21 9.75
C ARG A 167 -26.90 2.09 8.56
N THR A 168 -27.89 2.91 8.18
CA THR A 168 -27.72 3.99 7.20
C THR A 168 -28.00 5.31 7.90
N HIS A 169 -27.15 6.31 7.71
CA HIS A 169 -27.25 7.59 8.44
C HIS A 169 -27.29 7.43 9.97
N GLY A 170 -26.63 6.37 10.48
CA GLY A 170 -26.63 6.00 11.91
C GLY A 170 -27.92 5.35 12.42
N GLN A 171 -28.97 5.22 11.56
CA GLN A 171 -30.25 4.63 11.93
C GLN A 171 -30.33 3.15 11.53
N PRO A 172 -31.11 2.32 12.29
CA PRO A 172 -31.41 0.97 11.92
C PRO A 172 -31.97 0.86 10.49
N ALA A 173 -31.46 -0.08 9.72
CA ALA A 173 -31.83 -0.33 8.32
C ALA A 173 -31.99 -1.83 8.09
N SER A 174 -32.22 -2.25 6.85
CA SER A 174 -32.40 -3.66 6.48
C SER A 174 -31.21 -4.49 6.96
N PRO A 175 -31.45 -5.64 7.60
CA PRO A 175 -30.38 -6.49 8.10
C PRO A 175 -29.43 -6.97 7.01
N THR A 176 -28.20 -7.25 7.40
CA THR A 176 -27.12 -7.79 6.57
C THR A 176 -26.47 -8.97 7.28
N ARG A 177 -25.33 -9.43 6.76
CA ARG A 177 -24.47 -10.42 7.42
C ARG A 177 -23.08 -9.84 7.67
N LEU A 178 -22.53 -10.06 8.85
CA LEU A 178 -21.21 -9.53 9.24
C LEU A 178 -20.11 -9.95 8.27
N GLY A 179 -20.09 -11.23 7.85
CA GLY A 179 -19.10 -11.69 6.89
C GLY A 179 -19.16 -10.95 5.56
N LYS A 180 -20.39 -10.65 5.08
CA LYS A 180 -20.59 -9.87 3.83
C LYS A 180 -20.09 -8.42 4.00
N GLU A 181 -20.30 -7.79 5.14
CA GLU A 181 -19.79 -6.45 5.39
C GLU A 181 -18.25 -6.40 5.30
N ILE A 182 -17.57 -7.45 5.80
CA ILE A 182 -16.12 -7.59 5.69
C ILE A 182 -15.70 -7.88 4.25
N GLU A 183 -16.44 -8.74 3.54
CA GLU A 183 -16.13 -9.10 2.14
C GLU A 183 -16.13 -7.89 1.21
N VAL A 184 -16.94 -6.86 1.49
CA VAL A 184 -16.91 -5.60 0.75
C VAL A 184 -15.50 -4.98 0.75
N PHE A 185 -14.81 -4.99 1.90
CA PHE A 185 -13.43 -4.47 1.99
C PHE A 185 -12.44 -5.37 1.26
N VAL A 186 -12.60 -6.69 1.34
CA VAL A 186 -11.77 -7.65 0.60
C VAL A 186 -11.84 -7.40 -0.90
N VAL A 187 -13.04 -7.28 -1.45
CA VAL A 187 -13.25 -7.01 -2.89
C VAL A 187 -12.62 -5.67 -3.29
N ARG A 188 -12.90 -4.59 -2.55
CA ARG A 188 -12.33 -3.27 -2.79
C ARG A 188 -10.80 -3.29 -2.79
N LEU A 189 -10.18 -3.97 -1.82
CA LEU A 189 -8.73 -4.10 -1.73
C LEU A 189 -8.16 -4.87 -2.93
N LYS A 190 -8.74 -6.02 -3.28
CA LYS A 190 -8.31 -6.82 -4.44
C LYS A 190 -8.36 -6.04 -5.76
N GLU A 191 -9.40 -5.24 -5.97
CA GLU A 191 -9.51 -4.38 -7.15
C GLU A 191 -8.38 -3.34 -7.19
N GLN A 192 -8.05 -2.70 -6.07
CA GLN A 192 -6.92 -1.76 -6.02
C GLN A 192 -5.57 -2.46 -6.18
N PHE A 193 -5.43 -3.70 -5.71
CA PHE A 193 -4.21 -4.47 -5.92
C PHE A 193 -3.96 -4.79 -7.39
N ASN A 194 -5.01 -5.09 -8.15
CA ASN A 194 -4.89 -5.27 -9.59
C ASN A 194 -4.37 -3.97 -10.26
N LEU A 195 -4.94 -2.81 -9.89
CA LEU A 195 -4.47 -1.52 -10.39
C LEU A 195 -3.02 -1.23 -10.00
N LEU A 196 -2.60 -1.63 -8.78
CA LEU A 196 -1.21 -1.48 -8.32
C LEU A 196 -0.24 -2.29 -9.21
N ASN A 197 -0.61 -3.52 -9.54
CA ASN A 197 0.21 -4.41 -10.36
C ASN A 197 0.31 -3.96 -11.83
N ASP A 198 -0.69 -3.25 -12.32
CA ASP A 198 -0.72 -2.73 -13.69
C ASP A 198 0.18 -1.48 -13.88
N VAL A 199 0.61 -0.84 -12.78
CA VAL A 199 1.49 0.34 -12.88
C VAL A 199 2.94 -0.09 -13.15
N PRO A 200 3.53 0.31 -14.30
CA PRO A 200 4.91 -0.05 -14.61
C PRO A 200 5.90 0.67 -13.67
N SER A 201 6.95 -0.03 -13.28
CA SER A 201 8.11 0.58 -12.61
C SER A 201 8.96 1.30 -13.64
N ALA A 202 8.63 2.57 -13.93
CA ALA A 202 9.22 3.34 -15.01
C ALA A 202 10.59 3.92 -14.65
N ALA A 203 11.49 3.94 -15.63
CA ALA A 203 12.84 4.44 -15.49
C ALA A 203 13.27 5.25 -16.72
N LYS A 204 14.09 6.25 -16.51
CA LYS A 204 14.73 7.03 -17.59
C LYS A 204 16.19 6.61 -17.75
N PHE A 205 16.57 6.45 -19.02
CA PHE A 205 17.96 6.21 -19.42
C PHE A 205 18.22 6.82 -20.81
N GLY A 206 19.25 7.64 -20.97
CA GLY A 206 19.51 8.32 -22.27
C GLY A 206 20.40 9.56 -22.20
N GLY A 207 21.17 9.75 -21.12
CA GLY A 207 22.09 10.87 -20.97
C GLY A 207 21.43 12.19 -20.56
N ALA A 208 22.15 13.28 -20.69
CA ALA A 208 21.84 14.59 -20.10
C ALA A 208 20.49 15.20 -20.52
N THR A 209 19.95 14.83 -21.66
CA THR A 209 18.67 15.31 -22.19
C THR A 209 17.76 14.18 -22.69
N GLY A 210 18.09 12.93 -22.38
CA GLY A 210 17.33 11.77 -22.83
C GLY A 210 17.53 11.40 -24.30
N ASN A 211 18.50 11.99 -24.99
CA ASN A 211 18.72 11.82 -26.43
C ASN A 211 19.99 11.03 -26.79
N TYR A 212 20.70 10.44 -25.82
CA TYR A 212 21.96 9.74 -26.02
C TYR A 212 23.06 10.59 -26.72
N ASN A 213 23.08 11.90 -26.53
CA ASN A 213 23.99 12.82 -27.25
C ASN A 213 25.46 12.41 -27.15
N ALA A 214 25.96 12.16 -25.94
CA ALA A 214 27.34 11.76 -25.69
C ALA A 214 27.65 10.38 -26.27
N HIS A 215 26.75 9.43 -26.12
CA HIS A 215 26.88 8.10 -26.70
C HIS A 215 26.94 8.14 -28.23
N LYS A 216 26.01 8.88 -28.84
CA LYS A 216 25.89 8.98 -30.31
C LYS A 216 27.09 9.67 -30.96
N VAL A 217 27.69 10.65 -30.32
CA VAL A 217 28.88 11.30 -30.84
C VAL A 217 30.13 10.42 -30.71
N ALA A 218 30.21 9.61 -29.64
CA ALA A 218 31.33 8.73 -29.43
C ALA A 218 31.26 7.45 -30.32
N TYR A 219 30.09 6.87 -30.47
CA TYR A 219 29.87 5.66 -31.28
C TYR A 219 28.61 5.82 -32.14
N PRO A 220 28.73 6.49 -33.31
CA PRO A 220 27.58 6.84 -34.15
C PRO A 220 26.85 5.65 -34.78
N ASP A 221 27.52 4.48 -34.89
CA ASP A 221 26.99 3.30 -35.52
C ASP A 221 26.21 2.38 -34.57
N ILE A 222 26.24 2.67 -33.27
CA ILE A 222 25.48 1.93 -32.26
C ILE A 222 24.05 2.42 -32.18
N ASP A 223 23.09 1.52 -32.12
CA ASP A 223 21.69 1.82 -31.81
C ASP A 223 21.49 1.99 -30.29
N TRP A 224 21.79 3.17 -29.81
CA TRP A 224 21.74 3.50 -28.39
C TRP A 224 20.32 3.47 -27.81
N LYS A 225 19.29 3.69 -28.63
CA LYS A 225 17.91 3.54 -28.17
C LYS A 225 17.55 2.08 -27.89
N LYS A 226 17.96 1.17 -28.79
CA LYS A 226 17.81 -0.28 -28.58
C LYS A 226 18.61 -0.72 -27.37
N PHE A 227 19.87 -0.30 -27.26
CA PHE A 227 20.73 -0.61 -26.10
C PHE A 227 20.09 -0.17 -24.78
N GLY A 228 19.62 1.08 -24.69
CA GLY A 228 18.99 1.60 -23.47
C GLY A 228 17.71 0.84 -23.11
N ASN A 229 16.93 0.44 -24.12
CA ASN A 229 15.75 -0.37 -23.90
C ASN A 229 16.10 -1.76 -23.33
N GLU A 230 17.05 -2.46 -23.93
CA GLU A 230 17.54 -3.76 -23.45
C GLU A 230 18.14 -3.65 -22.05
N PHE A 231 18.96 -2.62 -21.79
CA PHE A 231 19.55 -2.38 -20.48
C PHE A 231 18.49 -2.20 -19.38
N VAL A 232 17.52 -1.29 -19.61
CA VAL A 232 16.48 -0.98 -18.61
C VAL A 232 15.52 -2.15 -18.42
N GLN A 233 15.08 -2.80 -19.52
CA GLN A 233 14.06 -3.84 -19.44
C GLN A 233 14.64 -5.20 -19.07
N GLU A 234 15.74 -5.62 -19.72
CA GLU A 234 16.25 -6.99 -19.55
C GLU A 234 17.25 -7.10 -18.41
N LYS A 235 18.11 -6.08 -18.19
CA LYS A 235 19.10 -6.11 -17.12
C LYS A 235 18.56 -5.61 -15.79
N LEU A 236 17.74 -4.54 -15.80
CA LEU A 236 17.17 -3.96 -14.58
C LEU A 236 15.72 -4.40 -14.31
N GLY A 237 15.03 -4.99 -15.29
CA GLY A 237 13.65 -5.41 -15.16
C GLY A 237 12.67 -4.25 -14.95
N LEU A 238 12.98 -3.05 -15.46
CA LEU A 238 12.19 -1.84 -15.35
C LEU A 238 11.51 -1.50 -16.68
N HIS A 239 10.54 -0.61 -16.66
CA HIS A 239 9.93 -0.08 -17.88
C HIS A 239 10.75 1.12 -18.38
N HIS A 240 11.24 1.07 -19.63
CA HIS A 240 12.02 2.18 -20.20
C HIS A 240 11.08 3.28 -20.73
N SER A 241 11.03 4.40 -20.03
CA SER A 241 10.35 5.61 -20.51
C SER A 241 11.17 6.29 -21.61
N PHE A 242 10.59 6.42 -22.79
CA PHE A 242 11.21 7.10 -23.93
C PHE A 242 10.14 7.67 -24.87
N PRO A 243 10.26 8.95 -25.35
CA PRO A 243 11.30 9.93 -25.02
C PRO A 243 11.13 10.56 -23.63
N THR A 244 12.22 11.05 -23.05
CA THR A 244 12.23 11.78 -21.77
C THR A 244 13.04 13.06 -21.88
N THR A 245 12.99 13.89 -20.84
CA THR A 245 13.96 14.97 -20.60
C THR A 245 15.21 14.42 -19.89
N GLN A 246 15.91 15.20 -19.10
CA GLN A 246 17.01 14.71 -18.26
C GLN A 246 16.51 13.72 -17.19
N ILE A 247 15.21 13.78 -16.83
CA ILE A 247 14.56 12.94 -15.80
C ILE A 247 13.46 12.10 -16.39
N GLU A 248 13.03 11.10 -15.65
CA GLU A 248 11.78 10.36 -15.87
C GLU A 248 10.58 11.29 -15.63
N HIS A 249 9.44 11.06 -16.29
CA HIS A 249 8.23 11.90 -16.16
C HIS A 249 7.60 11.83 -14.78
N TYR A 250 7.85 10.72 -14.05
CA TYR A 250 7.24 10.36 -12.77
C TYR A 250 5.71 10.13 -12.80
N ASP A 251 5.07 10.12 -13.97
CA ASP A 251 3.62 9.88 -14.09
C ASP A 251 3.22 8.50 -13.57
N HIS A 252 4.01 7.47 -13.89
CA HIS A 252 3.77 6.12 -13.37
C HIS A 252 4.03 6.02 -11.87
N MET A 253 5.07 6.69 -11.36
CA MET A 253 5.34 6.73 -9.92
C MET A 253 4.24 7.49 -9.17
N ALA A 254 3.70 8.56 -9.74
CA ALA A 254 2.54 9.27 -9.22
C ALA A 254 1.29 8.36 -9.18
N ALA A 255 1.02 7.62 -10.25
CA ALA A 255 -0.08 6.65 -10.31
C ALA A 255 0.07 5.54 -9.25
N LEU A 256 1.31 5.07 -9.02
CA LEU A 256 1.63 4.12 -7.95
C LEU A 256 1.23 4.70 -6.58
N PHE A 257 1.69 5.91 -6.25
CA PHE A 257 1.40 6.56 -4.97
C PHE A 257 -0.09 6.86 -4.80
N ASP A 258 -0.80 7.25 -5.86
CA ASP A 258 -2.25 7.44 -5.83
C ASP A 258 -3.00 6.12 -5.57
N THR A 259 -2.52 5.03 -6.12
CA THR A 259 -3.11 3.70 -5.87
C THR A 259 -2.85 3.25 -4.43
N MET A 260 -1.63 3.42 -3.91
CA MET A 260 -1.31 3.13 -2.51
C MET A 260 -2.14 3.97 -1.54
N LYS A 261 -2.35 5.25 -1.84
CA LYS A 261 -3.24 6.14 -1.08
C LYS A 261 -4.69 5.62 -1.05
N ARG A 262 -5.21 5.09 -2.16
CA ARG A 262 -6.56 4.48 -2.20
C ARG A 262 -6.63 3.21 -1.38
N ILE A 263 -5.64 2.33 -1.44
CA ILE A 263 -5.54 1.14 -0.58
C ILE A 263 -5.57 1.58 0.90
N ASN A 264 -4.75 2.53 1.27
CA ASN A 264 -4.71 3.08 2.62
C ASN A 264 -6.06 3.66 3.06
N THR A 265 -6.77 4.33 2.16
CA THR A 265 -8.09 4.91 2.44
C THR A 265 -9.15 3.84 2.70
N ILE A 266 -9.08 2.70 1.99
CA ILE A 266 -9.98 1.56 2.23
C ILE A 266 -9.72 0.94 3.60
N ILE A 267 -8.45 0.79 4.00
CA ILE A 267 -8.09 0.24 5.31
C ILE A 267 -8.46 1.21 6.43
N LEU A 268 -8.31 2.51 6.22
CA LEU A 268 -8.74 3.53 7.17
C LEU A 268 -10.27 3.47 7.39
N ASP A 269 -11.05 3.29 6.33
CA ASP A 269 -12.50 3.10 6.38
C ASP A 269 -12.86 1.84 7.20
N LEU A 270 -12.19 0.72 6.94
CA LEU A 270 -12.27 -0.52 7.70
C LEU A 270 -11.97 -0.32 9.20
N ASP A 271 -10.86 0.36 9.51
CA ASP A 271 -10.44 0.61 10.89
C ASP A 271 -11.49 1.40 11.67
N ARG A 272 -12.15 2.36 11.02
CA ARG A 272 -13.25 3.15 11.60
C ARG A 272 -14.50 2.33 11.84
N ASP A 273 -14.84 1.42 10.93
CA ASP A 273 -15.97 0.52 11.11
C ASP A 273 -15.74 -0.43 12.29
N PHE A 274 -14.56 -1.07 12.38
CA PHE A 274 -14.24 -1.93 13.51
C PHE A 274 -14.15 -1.16 14.82
N TRP A 275 -13.60 0.04 14.84
CA TRP A 275 -13.64 0.92 16.00
C TRP A 275 -15.08 1.18 16.46
N THR A 276 -15.96 1.47 15.50
CA THR A 276 -17.39 1.70 15.75
C THR A 276 -18.06 0.43 16.28
N TYR A 277 -17.79 -0.73 15.69
CA TYR A 277 -18.36 -2.01 16.15
C TYR A 277 -17.91 -2.37 17.59
N VAL A 278 -16.66 -2.02 17.95
CA VAL A 278 -16.20 -2.15 19.34
C VAL A 278 -16.98 -1.19 20.25
N SER A 279 -17.21 0.04 19.84
CA SER A 279 -17.98 1.02 20.62
C SER A 279 -19.46 0.65 20.79
N MET A 280 -20.00 -0.18 19.89
CA MET A 280 -21.36 -0.74 19.93
C MET A 280 -21.48 -2.05 20.70
N ASP A 281 -20.38 -2.53 21.33
CA ASP A 281 -20.29 -3.82 21.99
C ASP A 281 -20.49 -5.05 21.06
N TYR A 282 -20.40 -4.89 19.76
CA TYR A 282 -20.43 -5.99 18.81
C TYR A 282 -19.19 -6.87 18.93
N PHE A 283 -18.06 -6.25 19.30
CA PHE A 283 -16.83 -6.95 19.64
C PHE A 283 -16.31 -6.54 21.00
N LYS A 284 -15.82 -7.52 21.73
CA LYS A 284 -14.90 -7.33 22.86
C LYS A 284 -13.47 -7.53 22.40
N GLN A 285 -12.50 -7.05 23.14
CA GLN A 285 -11.09 -7.24 22.83
C GLN A 285 -10.43 -8.20 23.81
N LYS A 286 -9.61 -9.12 23.28
CA LYS A 286 -8.76 -10.00 24.11
C LYS A 286 -7.82 -9.15 24.95
N ILE A 287 -7.79 -9.42 26.25
CA ILE A 287 -6.85 -8.80 27.18
C ILE A 287 -5.59 -9.68 27.22
N LYS A 288 -4.43 -9.11 26.99
CA LYS A 288 -3.16 -9.79 27.19
C LYS A 288 -2.71 -9.59 28.62
N ALA A 289 -2.31 -10.67 29.29
CA ALA A 289 -1.82 -10.60 30.67
C ALA A 289 -0.68 -9.58 30.78
N GLY A 290 -0.81 -8.62 31.72
CA GLY A 290 0.16 -7.53 31.91
C GLY A 290 -0.08 -6.26 31.07
N GLU A 291 -1.02 -6.26 30.10
CA GLU A 291 -1.42 -5.03 29.42
C GLU A 291 -2.36 -4.19 30.30
N VAL A 292 -2.12 -2.88 30.36
CA VAL A 292 -2.99 -1.90 31.03
C VAL A 292 -3.86 -1.24 29.96
N GLY A 293 -5.16 -1.53 29.96
CA GLY A 293 -6.09 -1.02 28.94
C GLY A 293 -6.39 0.47 29.08
N SER A 294 -6.30 1.02 30.30
CA SER A 294 -6.50 2.44 30.61
C SER A 294 -5.72 2.81 31.88
N SER A 295 -5.15 4.00 31.91
CA SER A 295 -4.44 4.50 33.09
C SER A 295 -5.36 4.79 34.29
N ALA A 296 -6.65 5.02 34.06
CA ALA A 296 -7.63 5.41 35.09
C ALA A 296 -8.72 4.35 35.34
N MET A 297 -9.05 3.53 34.36
CA MET A 297 -10.15 2.55 34.40
C MET A 297 -9.67 1.17 33.97
N PRO A 298 -9.27 0.27 34.91
CA PRO A 298 -8.66 -1.02 34.58
C PRO A 298 -9.51 -1.94 33.70
N HIS A 299 -10.84 -1.81 33.75
CA HIS A 299 -11.78 -2.60 32.97
C HIS A 299 -11.94 -2.11 31.52
N LYS A 300 -11.42 -0.92 31.17
CA LYS A 300 -11.61 -0.30 29.86
C LYS A 300 -10.51 -0.76 28.90
N VAL A 301 -10.86 -1.52 27.90
CA VAL A 301 -9.96 -1.95 26.81
C VAL A 301 -10.25 -1.12 25.57
N ASN A 302 -9.33 -0.21 25.22
CA ASN A 302 -9.50 0.70 24.10
C ASN A 302 -9.08 0.03 22.78
N PRO A 303 -9.74 0.30 21.64
CA PRO A 303 -9.39 -0.22 20.31
C PRO A 303 -8.21 0.57 19.70
N ILE A 304 -7.12 0.76 20.49
CA ILE A 304 -5.98 1.63 20.13
C ILE A 304 -5.20 1.15 18.90
N ASP A 305 -5.31 -0.14 18.54
CA ASP A 305 -4.61 -0.68 17.38
C ASP A 305 -5.24 -0.11 16.09
N PHE A 306 -6.57 0.02 16.00
CA PHE A 306 -7.25 0.69 14.88
C PHE A 306 -6.98 2.20 14.84
N GLU A 307 -6.96 2.87 16.00
CA GLU A 307 -6.60 4.30 16.09
C GLU A 307 -5.16 4.56 15.64
N ASN A 308 -4.22 3.68 16.01
CA ASN A 308 -2.82 3.76 15.58
C ASN A 308 -2.68 3.55 14.06
N SER A 309 -3.45 2.62 13.50
CA SER A 309 -3.51 2.41 12.06
C SER A 309 -4.04 3.66 11.35
N GLU A 310 -5.21 4.16 11.73
CA GLU A 310 -5.83 5.36 11.15
C GLU A 310 -4.86 6.55 11.14
N GLY A 311 -4.20 6.82 12.27
CA GLY A 311 -3.25 7.92 12.40
C GLY A 311 -2.04 7.78 11.46
N ASN A 312 -1.47 6.57 11.33
CA ASN A 312 -0.36 6.32 10.42
C ASN A 312 -0.78 6.39 8.94
N LEU A 313 -1.96 5.86 8.59
CA LEU A 313 -2.50 5.95 7.23
C LEU A 313 -2.75 7.40 6.81
N GLY A 314 -3.21 8.24 7.72
CA GLY A 314 -3.41 9.67 7.47
C GLY A 314 -2.10 10.37 7.09
N ILE A 315 -1.01 10.10 7.82
CA ILE A 315 0.31 10.66 7.51
C ILE A 315 0.84 10.11 6.19
N ALA A 316 0.75 8.79 5.98
CA ALA A 316 1.17 8.17 4.72
C ALA A 316 0.46 8.78 3.51
N ASN A 317 -0.87 8.96 3.60
CA ASN A 317 -1.68 9.53 2.53
C ASN A 317 -1.30 10.98 2.21
N ALA A 318 -1.02 11.80 3.22
CA ALA A 318 -0.57 13.19 3.02
C ALA A 318 0.76 13.25 2.26
N LEU A 319 1.69 12.33 2.55
CA LEU A 319 2.97 12.26 1.86
C LEU A 319 2.82 11.68 0.44
N PHE A 320 2.05 10.64 0.25
CA PHE A 320 1.75 10.10 -1.09
C PHE A 320 1.06 11.14 -1.97
N GLU A 321 0.10 11.91 -1.44
CA GLU A 321 -0.55 13.02 -2.16
C GLU A 321 0.47 14.06 -2.60
N HIS A 322 1.38 14.49 -1.70
CA HIS A 322 2.41 15.44 -2.05
C HIS A 322 3.35 14.90 -3.12
N LEU A 323 3.82 13.65 -3.01
CA LEU A 323 4.72 13.02 -3.97
C LEU A 323 4.08 12.86 -5.34
N SER A 324 2.83 12.39 -5.41
CA SER A 324 2.11 12.21 -6.68
C SER A 324 1.83 13.53 -7.39
N ALA A 325 1.53 14.59 -6.65
CA ALA A 325 1.29 15.91 -7.21
C ALA A 325 2.59 16.65 -7.60
N LYS A 326 3.69 16.44 -6.85
CA LYS A 326 4.93 17.19 -7.03
C LYS A 326 5.84 16.61 -8.10
N LEU A 327 6.03 15.28 -8.14
CA LEU A 327 7.05 14.65 -8.97
C LEU A 327 6.86 14.89 -10.47
N PRO A 328 5.63 14.83 -11.04
CA PRO A 328 5.42 15.11 -12.46
C PRO A 328 5.71 16.57 -12.88
N VAL A 329 5.92 17.47 -11.93
CA VAL A 329 6.15 18.90 -12.20
C VAL A 329 7.61 19.26 -12.01
N SER A 330 8.30 19.58 -13.10
CA SER A 330 9.69 20.05 -13.12
C SER A 330 9.87 21.22 -14.09
N ARG A 331 11.00 21.93 -13.98
CA ARG A 331 11.31 23.08 -14.83
C ARG A 331 12.19 22.65 -15.99
N LEU A 332 11.73 22.93 -17.21
CA LEU A 332 12.47 22.64 -18.45
C LEU A 332 12.96 21.17 -18.50
N GLN A 333 14.27 20.96 -18.62
CA GLN A 333 14.86 19.61 -18.61
C GLN A 333 14.85 18.99 -17.21
N ARG A 334 15.07 19.79 -16.17
CA ARG A 334 15.08 19.37 -14.77
C ARG A 334 15.29 20.56 -13.82
N ASP A 335 14.72 20.47 -12.62
CA ASP A 335 15.19 21.15 -11.42
C ASP A 335 15.58 20.12 -10.32
N LEU A 336 16.18 20.59 -9.21
CA LEU A 336 16.67 19.69 -8.15
C LEU A 336 15.58 19.20 -7.19
N THR A 337 14.36 19.71 -7.26
CA THR A 337 13.31 19.43 -6.27
C THR A 337 12.88 17.96 -6.24
N ASP A 338 12.99 17.25 -7.36
CA ASP A 338 12.77 15.80 -7.44
C ASP A 338 13.68 15.04 -6.46
N SER A 339 14.98 15.31 -6.50
CA SER A 339 15.95 14.66 -5.61
C SER A 339 15.67 14.90 -4.12
N THR A 340 15.17 16.11 -3.78
CA THR A 340 14.81 16.44 -2.39
C THR A 340 13.63 15.63 -1.89
N VAL A 341 12.56 15.53 -2.69
CA VAL A 341 11.33 14.85 -2.25
C VAL A 341 11.45 13.32 -2.33
N LEU A 342 12.17 12.78 -3.32
CA LEU A 342 12.39 11.35 -3.50
C LEU A 342 13.12 10.69 -2.31
N ARG A 343 13.94 11.44 -1.57
CA ARG A 343 14.57 10.94 -0.33
C ARG A 343 13.56 10.58 0.76
N ASN A 344 12.32 11.07 0.65
CA ASN A 344 11.24 10.80 1.59
C ASN A 344 10.32 9.65 1.15
N VAL A 345 10.56 8.99 0.02
CA VAL A 345 9.67 7.93 -0.49
C VAL A 345 9.47 6.80 0.54
N GLY A 346 10.51 6.40 1.26
CA GLY A 346 10.41 5.37 2.30
C GLY A 346 9.51 5.73 3.48
N VAL A 347 9.29 7.04 3.73
CA VAL A 347 8.49 7.50 4.89
C VAL A 347 7.02 7.07 4.80
N PRO A 348 6.29 7.35 3.71
CA PRO A 348 4.91 6.88 3.59
C PRO A 348 4.79 5.35 3.51
N PHE A 349 5.76 4.65 2.91
CA PHE A 349 5.82 3.18 2.99
C PHE A 349 5.90 2.70 4.44
N ALA A 350 6.78 3.28 5.24
CA ALA A 350 6.95 2.91 6.64
C ALA A 350 5.69 3.15 7.47
N HIS A 351 5.03 4.30 7.32
CA HIS A 351 3.75 4.56 7.98
C HIS A 351 2.67 3.57 7.56
N THR A 352 2.62 3.20 6.27
CA THR A 352 1.68 2.19 5.77
C THR A 352 1.93 0.81 6.41
N ILE A 353 3.19 0.36 6.48
CA ILE A 353 3.52 -0.92 7.13
C ILE A 353 3.17 -0.91 8.62
N ILE A 354 3.45 0.18 9.34
CA ILE A 354 3.04 0.32 10.75
C ILE A 354 1.52 0.18 10.88
N ALA A 355 0.76 0.76 9.97
CA ALA A 355 -0.69 0.70 9.95
C ALA A 355 -1.19 -0.73 9.69
N PHE A 356 -0.70 -1.41 8.66
CA PHE A 356 -1.08 -2.80 8.33
C PHE A 356 -0.86 -3.73 9.51
N LEU A 357 0.32 -3.65 10.13
CA LEU A 357 0.63 -4.42 11.33
C LEU A 357 -0.30 -4.08 12.51
N SER A 358 -0.73 -2.83 12.63
CA SER A 358 -1.65 -2.41 13.68
C SER A 358 -3.08 -2.89 13.41
N THR A 359 -3.59 -2.79 12.19
CA THR A 359 -4.89 -3.34 11.77
C THR A 359 -4.95 -4.85 12.04
N ILE A 360 -3.95 -5.61 11.61
CA ILE A 360 -3.87 -7.07 11.87
C ILE A 360 -3.89 -7.35 13.37
N LYS A 361 -3.13 -6.60 14.15
CA LYS A 361 -3.11 -6.76 15.62
C LYS A 361 -4.47 -6.46 16.23
N GLY A 362 -5.18 -5.43 15.76
CA GLY A 362 -6.55 -5.11 16.18
C GLY A 362 -7.52 -6.24 15.85
N LEU A 363 -7.53 -6.72 14.60
CA LEU A 363 -8.39 -7.80 14.13
C LEU A 363 -8.17 -9.09 14.93
N ASN A 364 -6.93 -9.45 15.27
CA ASN A 364 -6.61 -10.65 16.06
C ASN A 364 -7.05 -10.55 17.52
N LYS A 365 -7.35 -9.37 18.03
CA LYS A 365 -7.87 -9.16 19.39
C LYS A 365 -9.38 -9.23 19.47
N LEU A 366 -10.10 -9.22 18.36
CA LEU A 366 -11.56 -9.19 18.35
C LEU A 366 -12.14 -10.50 18.90
N LEU A 367 -13.16 -10.37 19.74
CA LEU A 367 -14.02 -11.43 20.24
C LEU A 367 -15.44 -11.07 19.91
N LEU A 368 -16.08 -11.87 19.04
CA LEU A 368 -17.45 -11.65 18.60
C LEU A 368 -18.42 -11.76 19.79
N ASN A 369 -19.29 -10.78 19.98
CA ASN A 369 -20.35 -10.76 20.98
C ASN A 369 -21.71 -11.08 20.33
N LYS A 370 -21.97 -12.37 20.03
CA LYS A 370 -23.19 -12.82 19.34
C LYS A 370 -24.48 -12.31 19.98
N GLU A 371 -24.53 -12.33 21.31
CA GLU A 371 -25.71 -11.88 22.08
C GLU A 371 -26.07 -10.42 21.74
N LYS A 372 -25.08 -9.56 21.50
CA LYS A 372 -25.33 -8.17 21.16
C LYS A 372 -25.90 -8.00 19.75
N PHE A 373 -25.45 -8.80 18.79
CA PHE A 373 -26.03 -8.83 17.44
C PHE A 373 -27.49 -9.27 17.48
N GLU A 374 -27.79 -10.34 18.19
CA GLU A 374 -29.15 -10.87 18.37
C GLU A 374 -30.05 -9.85 19.07
N GLN A 375 -29.56 -9.22 20.13
CA GLN A 375 -30.29 -8.18 20.87
C GLN A 375 -30.62 -6.95 20.01
N ASP A 376 -29.67 -6.49 19.17
CA ASP A 376 -29.91 -5.34 18.30
C ASP A 376 -30.96 -5.66 17.22
N LEU A 377 -30.93 -6.84 16.64
CA LEU A 377 -31.96 -7.30 15.71
C LEU A 377 -33.33 -7.41 16.39
N GLU A 378 -33.40 -8.06 17.55
CA GLU A 378 -34.64 -8.22 18.31
C GLU A 378 -35.26 -6.86 18.76
N ASN A 379 -34.44 -5.88 19.04
CA ASN A 379 -34.93 -4.55 19.42
C ASN A 379 -35.37 -3.71 18.21
N ASN A 380 -35.19 -4.17 16.97
CA ASN A 380 -35.43 -3.39 15.76
C ASN A 380 -36.37 -4.09 14.76
N TRP A 381 -37.44 -4.72 15.24
CA TRP A 381 -38.47 -5.36 14.40
C TRP A 381 -39.04 -4.50 13.27
N PRO A 382 -39.13 -3.14 13.34
CA PRO A 382 -39.58 -2.32 12.23
C PRO A 382 -38.82 -2.53 10.91
N VAL A 383 -37.58 -3.04 10.94
CA VAL A 383 -36.77 -3.28 9.73
C VAL A 383 -37.36 -4.33 8.78
N VAL A 384 -38.23 -5.23 9.26
CA VAL A 384 -38.93 -6.23 8.42
C VAL A 384 -40.09 -5.60 7.62
N ALA A 385 -40.48 -4.37 7.89
CA ALA A 385 -41.55 -3.67 7.17
C ALA A 385 -41.29 -3.58 5.66
N GLU A 386 -40.02 -3.45 5.26
CA GLU A 386 -39.63 -3.47 3.86
C GLU A 386 -39.92 -4.82 3.18
N ALA A 387 -39.62 -5.95 3.85
CA ALA A 387 -39.91 -7.28 3.35
C ALA A 387 -41.42 -7.51 3.21
N ILE A 388 -42.19 -7.13 4.24
CA ILE A 388 -43.64 -7.24 4.24
C ILE A 388 -44.22 -6.41 3.08
N GLN A 389 -43.82 -5.16 2.94
CA GLN A 389 -44.25 -4.30 1.83
C GLN A 389 -43.96 -4.91 0.47
N THR A 390 -42.79 -5.53 0.29
CA THR A 390 -42.35 -6.10 -0.98
C THR A 390 -43.24 -7.31 -1.33
N ILE A 391 -43.54 -8.19 -0.37
CA ILE A 391 -44.44 -9.33 -0.58
C ILE A 391 -45.86 -8.84 -0.87
N LEU A 392 -46.38 -7.87 -0.13
CA LEU A 392 -47.69 -7.29 -0.39
C LEU A 392 -47.81 -6.70 -1.81
N ARG A 393 -46.73 -6.08 -2.33
CA ARG A 393 -46.66 -5.64 -3.73
C ARG A 393 -46.71 -6.79 -4.72
N ARG A 394 -46.00 -7.88 -4.43
CA ARG A 394 -46.03 -9.12 -5.23
C ARG A 394 -47.46 -9.65 -5.36
N GLU A 395 -48.22 -9.61 -4.27
CA GLU A 395 -49.62 -10.07 -4.19
C GLU A 395 -50.65 -9.06 -4.72
N GLY A 396 -50.21 -7.89 -5.20
CA GLY A 396 -51.14 -6.85 -5.70
C GLY A 396 -51.98 -6.16 -4.62
N TYR A 397 -51.53 -6.24 -3.36
CA TYR A 397 -52.25 -5.57 -2.24
C TYR A 397 -52.33 -4.06 -2.45
N PRO A 398 -53.50 -3.43 -2.22
CA PRO A 398 -53.67 -1.99 -2.44
C PRO A 398 -52.90 -1.15 -1.42
N ASN A 399 -52.11 -0.18 -1.89
CA ASN A 399 -51.37 0.78 -1.06
C ASN A 399 -50.55 0.17 0.10
N PRO A 400 -49.65 -0.80 -0.16
CA PRO A 400 -48.95 -1.56 0.89
C PRO A 400 -48.08 -0.66 1.78
N TYR A 401 -47.53 0.43 1.27
CA TYR A 401 -46.74 1.38 2.04
C TYR A 401 -47.62 2.09 3.11
N GLU A 402 -48.81 2.55 2.73
CA GLU A 402 -49.72 3.24 3.65
C GLU A 402 -50.27 2.29 4.72
N ALA A 403 -50.48 1.02 4.39
CA ALA A 403 -50.88 0.01 5.35
C ALA A 403 -49.83 -0.15 6.46
N LEU A 404 -48.53 -0.26 6.09
CA LEU A 404 -47.43 -0.37 7.04
C LEU A 404 -47.13 0.92 7.81
N LYS A 405 -47.39 2.08 7.22
CA LYS A 405 -47.20 3.37 7.88
C LYS A 405 -48.02 3.49 9.15
N GLY A 406 -49.23 2.90 9.17
CA GLY A 406 -50.08 2.82 10.35
C GLY A 406 -49.42 2.03 11.50
N LEU A 407 -48.69 0.95 11.20
CA LEU A 407 -47.96 0.16 12.18
C LEU A 407 -46.71 0.88 12.72
N THR A 408 -45.93 1.53 11.85
CA THR A 408 -44.62 2.08 12.20
C THR A 408 -44.62 3.47 12.82
N ARG A 409 -45.76 4.14 12.82
CA ARG A 409 -45.95 5.53 13.40
C ARG A 409 -46.72 5.55 14.71
N THR A 410 -46.92 4.41 15.35
CA THR A 410 -47.43 4.34 16.72
C THR A 410 -46.29 4.60 17.70
N ASN A 411 -46.57 5.22 18.85
CA ASN A 411 -45.60 5.41 19.93
C ASN A 411 -45.35 4.11 20.74
N GLU A 412 -45.85 2.97 20.27
CA GLU A 412 -45.68 1.66 20.91
C GLU A 412 -44.45 0.95 20.35
N LYS A 413 -43.77 0.16 21.21
CA LYS A 413 -42.61 -0.65 20.78
C LYS A 413 -43.11 -1.72 19.83
N ILE A 414 -42.65 -1.69 18.59
CA ILE A 414 -42.88 -2.73 17.58
C ILE A 414 -42.02 -3.92 17.91
N ASN A 415 -42.62 -5.10 18.02
CA ASN A 415 -42.00 -6.37 18.30
C ASN A 415 -42.66 -7.47 17.43
N GLN A 416 -42.20 -8.72 17.58
CA GLN A 416 -42.75 -9.87 16.87
C GLN A 416 -44.27 -9.96 16.97
N GLN A 417 -44.81 -9.78 18.18
CA GLN A 417 -46.24 -9.94 18.44
C GLN A 417 -47.06 -8.82 17.73
N SER A 418 -46.60 -7.57 17.74
CA SER A 418 -47.29 -6.51 17.05
C SER A 418 -47.26 -6.64 15.52
N ILE A 419 -46.15 -7.14 14.96
CA ILE A 419 -46.05 -7.50 13.53
C ILE A 419 -47.02 -8.66 13.20
N ALA A 420 -47.04 -9.71 14.01
CA ALA A 420 -47.95 -10.85 13.79
C ALA A 420 -49.43 -10.42 13.85
N SER A 421 -49.80 -9.58 14.84
CA SER A 421 -51.16 -9.04 14.95
C SER A 421 -51.52 -8.16 13.74
N PHE A 422 -50.59 -7.37 13.25
CA PHE A 422 -50.80 -6.57 12.03
C PHE A 422 -51.04 -7.47 10.81
N ILE A 423 -50.26 -8.54 10.63
CA ILE A 423 -50.38 -9.48 9.50
C ILE A 423 -51.78 -10.12 9.50
N GLU A 424 -52.36 -10.40 10.66
CA GLU A 424 -53.74 -10.95 10.74
C GLU A 424 -54.80 -10.02 10.19
N THR A 425 -54.57 -8.71 10.25
CA THR A 425 -55.52 -7.68 9.71
C THR A 425 -55.47 -7.54 8.20
N LEU A 426 -54.46 -8.11 7.53
CA LEU A 426 -54.28 -8.01 6.08
C LEU A 426 -55.28 -8.87 5.33
N ASP A 427 -55.86 -8.32 4.26
CA ASP A 427 -56.74 -9.05 3.34
C ASP A 427 -55.91 -9.77 2.27
N VAL A 428 -55.26 -10.87 2.72
CA VAL A 428 -54.42 -11.78 1.89
C VAL A 428 -54.72 -13.24 2.32
N SER A 429 -54.31 -14.20 1.51
CA SER A 429 -54.51 -15.62 1.80
C SER A 429 -53.74 -16.06 3.06
N ASP A 430 -54.21 -17.18 3.69
CA ASP A 430 -53.57 -17.76 4.89
C ASP A 430 -52.15 -18.22 4.57
N GLU A 431 -51.84 -18.65 3.33
CA GLU A 431 -50.50 -19.01 2.90
C GLU A 431 -49.59 -17.78 2.96
N ILE A 432 -50.04 -16.60 2.46
CA ILE A 432 -49.28 -15.35 2.49
C ILE A 432 -49.11 -14.85 3.92
N LYS A 433 -50.14 -14.95 4.77
CA LYS A 433 -49.99 -14.60 6.19
C LYS A 433 -48.94 -15.47 6.87
N THR A 434 -48.90 -16.75 6.54
CA THR A 434 -47.91 -17.69 7.07
C THR A 434 -46.50 -17.32 6.60
N GLU A 435 -46.31 -17.02 5.31
CA GLU A 435 -45.05 -16.56 4.75
C GLU A 435 -44.57 -15.27 5.46
N LEU A 436 -45.43 -14.27 5.59
CA LEU A 436 -45.13 -13.01 6.26
C LEU A 436 -44.70 -13.19 7.72
N LYS A 437 -45.34 -14.07 8.49
CA LYS A 437 -44.99 -14.34 9.89
C LYS A 437 -43.66 -15.05 10.08
N GLN A 438 -43.13 -15.71 9.04
CA GLN A 438 -41.83 -16.35 9.10
C GLN A 438 -40.66 -15.32 8.96
N ILE A 439 -40.93 -14.11 8.53
CA ILE A 439 -39.92 -13.07 8.36
C ILE A 439 -39.54 -12.49 9.72
N THR A 440 -38.25 -12.50 10.01
CA THR A 440 -37.67 -11.96 11.24
C THR A 440 -36.49 -11.04 10.89
N PRO A 441 -36.09 -10.12 11.78
CA PRO A 441 -34.87 -9.34 11.57
C PRO A 441 -33.62 -10.22 11.36
N SER A 442 -33.58 -11.42 11.93
CA SER A 442 -32.42 -12.33 11.83
C SER A 442 -32.36 -13.14 10.54
N ASN A 443 -33.47 -13.34 9.84
CA ASN A 443 -33.49 -14.12 8.58
C ASN A 443 -33.71 -13.25 7.32
N TYR A 444 -34.03 -11.99 7.49
CA TYR A 444 -34.17 -11.03 6.39
C TYR A 444 -32.82 -10.45 6.00
N THR A 445 -31.86 -11.27 5.63
CA THR A 445 -30.46 -10.88 5.35
C THR A 445 -30.07 -10.99 3.87
N GLY A 446 -30.97 -11.43 3.00
CA GLY A 446 -30.69 -11.62 1.57
C GLY A 446 -29.79 -12.84 1.28
N ILE A 447 -28.95 -12.71 0.25
CA ILE A 447 -27.99 -13.72 -0.23
C ILE A 447 -26.65 -13.59 0.47
#